data_6a8f26edaf9035d6bc6ad7d3890ad6f5
#
_entry.id   6a8f26edaf9035d6bc6ad7d3890ad6f5
#
_cell.length_a   1.000
_cell.length_b   1.000
_cell.length_c   1.000
_cell.angle_alpha   90.00
_cell.angle_beta   90.00
_cell.angle_gamma   90.00
#
_symmetry.space_group_name_H-M   'P 1'
#
loop_
_entity.id
_entity.type
_entity.pdbx_description
1 polymer ?
#
loop_
_entity_poly.entity_id
_entity_poly.type
_entity_poly.pdbx_seq_one_letter_code
_entity_poly.pdbx_strand_id
1 'polypeptide(L)'
;HIALGGEMGGDPRDGNAVPHARDLFEKGRWIGEFLSQSHDMLVLGECLPGGTTTALCVLRALGYRAKVSSCLKENPVALKETFAEAAVAKVREAGVTDPLDIVSMIGDPMIPVAAGIAEGFRGKLFLAGGTQMLAAAALIQALGNIVPDVVTTAYVYNDETATFRETAAAVGADVYYVDPSFESLGHAGFARYAEGELKEGTGAGGAMF
;
A
#
# COMPACT_ATOMS: atom_id res chain seq x y z
N HIS A 1 21.50 -3.14 -0.58
CA HIS A 1 20.56 -3.38 0.52
C HIS A 1 20.75 -2.31 1.60
N ILE A 2 19.69 -1.60 1.94
CA ILE A 2 19.67 -0.60 3.02
C ILE A 2 18.75 -1.15 4.11
N ALA A 3 19.32 -1.43 5.29
CA ALA A 3 18.54 -1.86 6.44
C ALA A 3 18.00 -0.62 7.18
N LEU A 4 16.67 -0.53 7.31
CA LEU A 4 16.03 0.59 7.99
C LEU A 4 15.87 0.38 9.51
N GLY A 5 16.22 -0.82 10.00
CA GLY A 5 16.09 -1.16 11.42
C GLY A 5 14.62 -1.23 11.89
N GLY A 6 13.69 -1.41 10.97
CA GLY A 6 12.29 -1.63 11.31
C GLY A 6 12.07 -3.04 11.84
N GLU A 7 11.22 -3.17 12.83
CA GLU A 7 10.71 -4.44 13.31
C GLU A 7 9.51 -4.89 12.46
N MET A 8 9.18 -6.16 12.54
CA MET A 8 7.95 -6.69 11.95
C MET A 8 6.74 -5.99 12.60
N GLY A 9 5.77 -5.60 11.78
CA GLY A 9 4.55 -4.95 12.28
C GLY A 9 3.80 -5.83 13.30
N GLY A 10 3.28 -5.19 14.34
CA GLY A 10 2.43 -5.82 15.35
C GLY A 10 0.99 -5.98 14.89
N ASP A 11 0.14 -6.50 15.78
CA ASP A 11 -1.30 -6.62 15.50
C ASP A 11 -1.97 -5.23 15.58
N PRO A 12 -2.59 -4.73 14.52
CA PRO A 12 -3.30 -3.45 14.52
C PRO A 12 -4.40 -3.33 15.61
N ARG A 13 -4.96 -4.44 16.04
CA ARG A 13 -6.00 -4.45 17.10
C ARG A 13 -5.45 -4.10 18.48
N ASP A 14 -4.13 -4.19 18.66
CA ASP A 14 -3.46 -3.78 19.91
C ASP A 14 -3.20 -2.27 19.95
N GLY A 15 -3.30 -1.56 18.82
CA GLY A 15 -3.10 -0.11 18.72
C GLY A 15 -1.63 0.33 18.82
N ASN A 16 -0.68 -0.55 18.50
CA ASN A 16 0.77 -0.28 18.51
C ASN A 16 1.49 -1.13 17.45
N ALA A 17 0.96 -1.11 16.22
CA ALA A 17 1.46 -1.96 15.15
C ALA A 17 2.85 -1.53 14.63
N VAL A 18 3.14 -0.23 14.60
CA VAL A 18 4.41 0.32 14.07
C VAL A 18 4.92 1.42 15.01
N PRO A 19 5.47 1.08 16.19
CA PRO A 19 5.83 2.06 17.22
C PRO A 19 6.88 3.09 16.75
N HIS A 20 7.63 2.80 15.70
CA HIS A 20 8.66 3.66 15.12
C HIS A 20 8.26 4.26 13.76
N ALA A 21 6.96 4.45 13.48
CA ALA A 21 6.47 4.93 12.18
C ALA A 21 7.11 6.27 11.77
N ARG A 22 7.28 7.21 12.69
CA ARG A 22 7.93 8.51 12.40
C ARG A 22 9.40 8.37 12.04
N ASP A 23 10.15 7.50 12.73
CA ASP A 23 11.55 7.21 12.42
C ASP A 23 11.68 6.53 11.04
N LEU A 24 10.78 5.61 10.73
CA LEU A 24 10.74 4.95 9.42
C LEU A 24 10.39 5.95 8.30
N PHE A 25 9.47 6.88 8.54
CA PHE A 25 9.15 7.95 7.61
C PHE A 25 10.38 8.84 7.33
N GLU A 26 11.11 9.29 8.36
CA GLU A 26 12.31 10.10 8.21
C GLU A 26 13.43 9.37 7.46
N LYS A 27 13.61 8.08 7.73
CA LYS A 27 14.54 7.23 6.97
C LYS A 27 14.12 7.08 5.51
N GLY A 28 12.83 6.93 5.25
CA GLY A 28 12.26 6.94 3.91
C GLY A 28 12.56 8.26 3.19
N ARG A 29 12.33 9.40 3.85
CA ARG A 29 12.59 10.73 3.31
C ARG A 29 14.06 10.90 2.93
N TRP A 30 14.95 10.50 3.80
CA TRP A 30 16.38 10.51 3.50
C TRP A 30 16.74 9.65 2.27
N ILE A 31 16.14 8.45 2.13
CA ILE A 31 16.33 7.59 0.94
C ILE A 31 15.83 8.30 -0.31
N GLY A 32 14.65 8.93 -0.26
CA GLY A 32 14.11 9.69 -1.38
C GLY A 32 15.04 10.83 -1.82
N GLU A 33 15.54 11.61 -0.87
CA GLU A 33 16.52 12.68 -1.10
C GLU A 33 17.82 12.14 -1.70
N PHE A 34 18.32 11.02 -1.20
CA PHE A 34 19.53 10.37 -1.72
C PHE A 34 19.34 9.89 -3.16
N LEU A 35 18.24 9.22 -3.47
CA LEU A 35 17.95 8.73 -4.81
C LEU A 35 17.74 9.87 -5.83
N SER A 36 17.22 11.00 -5.40
CA SER A 36 17.05 12.20 -6.22
C SER A 36 18.36 12.78 -6.77
N GLN A 37 19.50 12.43 -6.17
CA GLN A 37 20.81 12.93 -6.63
C GLN A 37 21.24 12.28 -7.95
N SER A 38 20.67 11.14 -8.31
CA SER A 38 21.12 10.35 -9.46
C SER A 38 19.98 9.80 -10.34
N HIS A 39 18.72 10.00 -9.96
CA HIS A 39 17.56 9.46 -10.66
C HIS A 39 16.46 10.51 -10.82
N ASP A 40 15.93 10.64 -12.02
CA ASP A 40 14.80 11.51 -12.33
C ASP A 40 13.45 10.78 -12.22
N MET A 41 13.49 9.45 -12.19
CA MET A 41 12.30 8.60 -12.07
C MET A 41 12.55 7.43 -11.11
N LEU A 42 11.55 7.10 -10.32
CA LEU A 42 11.56 5.97 -9.39
C LEU A 42 10.25 5.21 -9.48
N VAL A 43 10.32 3.89 -9.59
CA VAL A 43 9.20 2.97 -9.41
C VAL A 43 9.39 2.28 -8.06
N LEU A 44 8.53 2.58 -7.11
CA LEU A 44 8.59 2.03 -5.76
C LEU A 44 7.62 0.87 -5.62
N GLY A 45 8.14 -0.34 -5.53
CA GLY A 45 7.38 -1.56 -5.30
C GLY A 45 7.40 -2.00 -3.83
N GLU A 46 6.40 -2.79 -3.45
CA GLU A 46 6.31 -3.41 -2.12
C GLU A 46 6.15 -4.93 -2.24
N CYS A 47 6.57 -5.64 -1.21
CA CYS A 47 6.31 -7.07 -1.06
C CYS A 47 6.09 -7.36 0.43
N LEU A 48 4.84 -7.29 0.86
CA LEU A 48 4.45 -7.44 2.25
C LEU A 48 3.33 -8.47 2.41
N PRO A 49 3.61 -9.67 2.95
CA PRO A 49 2.57 -10.65 3.25
C PRO A 49 1.55 -10.09 4.25
N GLY A 50 0.25 -10.24 3.94
CA GLY A 50 -0.84 -9.78 4.83
C GLY A 50 -1.13 -8.29 4.80
N GLY A 51 -0.33 -7.48 4.12
CA GLY A 51 -0.44 -6.02 4.09
C GLY A 51 -1.76 -5.45 3.55
N THR A 52 -2.57 -6.24 2.85
CA THR A 52 -3.91 -5.78 2.44
C THR A 52 -4.84 -5.51 3.63
N THR A 53 -4.69 -6.26 4.73
CA THR A 53 -5.51 -6.04 5.94
C THR A 53 -5.09 -4.76 6.66
N THR A 54 -3.79 -4.54 6.86
CA THR A 54 -3.26 -3.30 7.44
C THR A 54 -3.57 -2.08 6.58
N ALA A 55 -3.49 -2.22 5.25
CA ALA A 55 -3.91 -1.19 4.31
C ALA A 55 -5.40 -0.81 4.48
N LEU A 56 -6.29 -1.81 4.66
CA LEU A 56 -7.71 -1.54 4.94
C LEU A 56 -7.88 -0.76 6.24
N CYS A 57 -7.16 -1.12 7.31
CA CYS A 57 -7.21 -0.41 8.58
C CYS A 57 -6.84 1.08 8.41
N VAL A 58 -5.70 1.35 7.76
CA VAL A 58 -5.22 2.71 7.53
C VAL A 58 -6.18 3.51 6.65
N LEU A 59 -6.61 2.96 5.51
CA LEU A 59 -7.57 3.62 4.61
C LEU A 59 -8.86 4.00 5.34
N ARG A 60 -9.42 3.08 6.15
CA ARG A 60 -10.64 3.34 6.92
C ARG A 60 -10.44 4.38 8.02
N ALA A 61 -9.31 4.36 8.71
CA ALA A 61 -8.99 5.35 9.74
C ALA A 61 -8.78 6.76 9.15
N LEU A 62 -8.22 6.84 7.95
CA LEU A 62 -8.08 8.10 7.19
C LEU A 62 -9.39 8.55 6.51
N GLY A 63 -10.50 7.80 6.67
CA GLY A 63 -11.84 8.21 6.24
C GLY A 63 -12.28 7.67 4.86
N TYR A 64 -11.51 6.80 4.22
CA TYR A 64 -11.86 6.23 2.92
C TYR A 64 -12.82 5.03 3.05
N ARG A 65 -13.80 4.95 2.16
CA ARG A 65 -14.70 3.79 2.02
C ARG A 65 -14.06 2.73 1.14
N ALA A 66 -12.99 2.11 1.64
CA ALA A 66 -12.21 1.15 0.88
C ALA A 66 -12.62 -0.30 1.15
N LYS A 67 -12.49 -1.13 0.11
CA LYS A 67 -12.36 -2.59 0.18
C LYS A 67 -11.04 -2.95 -0.50
N VAL A 68 -10.32 -3.89 0.07
CA VAL A 68 -8.99 -4.28 -0.41
C VAL A 68 -9.01 -5.62 -1.13
N SER A 69 -8.11 -5.79 -2.09
CA SER A 69 -7.89 -7.05 -2.80
C SER A 69 -7.27 -8.11 -1.88
N SER A 70 -7.07 -9.31 -2.41
CA SER A 70 -6.42 -10.41 -1.71
C SER A 70 -5.46 -11.14 -2.65
N CYS A 71 -4.42 -11.73 -2.08
CA CYS A 71 -3.59 -12.73 -2.75
C CYS A 71 -4.21 -14.14 -2.72
N LEU A 72 -5.35 -14.30 -2.07
CA LEU A 72 -6.09 -15.56 -2.05
C LEU A 72 -7.12 -15.58 -3.17
N LYS A 73 -7.41 -16.78 -3.70
CA LYS A 73 -8.43 -16.99 -4.72
C LYS A 73 -9.80 -16.49 -4.28
N GLU A 74 -10.15 -16.74 -3.03
CA GLU A 74 -11.33 -16.17 -2.37
C GLU A 74 -10.90 -15.08 -1.40
N ASN A 75 -11.33 -13.85 -1.65
CA ASN A 75 -11.02 -12.73 -0.78
C ASN A 75 -11.83 -12.82 0.53
N PRO A 76 -11.19 -12.96 1.71
CA PRO A 76 -11.89 -13.07 2.99
C PRO A 76 -12.42 -11.70 3.46
N VAL A 77 -13.29 -11.08 2.67
CA VAL A 77 -13.77 -9.70 2.88
C VAL A 77 -14.36 -9.51 4.27
N ALA A 78 -15.25 -10.40 4.72
CA ALA A 78 -15.91 -10.27 6.03
C ALA A 78 -14.90 -10.31 7.19
N LEU A 79 -13.88 -11.17 7.10
CA LEU A 79 -12.83 -11.26 8.12
C LEU A 79 -12.01 -9.97 8.16
N LYS A 80 -11.64 -9.42 7.00
CA LYS A 80 -10.89 -8.16 6.89
C LYS A 80 -11.69 -6.97 7.42
N GLU A 81 -12.99 -6.91 7.13
CA GLU A 81 -13.88 -5.86 7.64
C GLU A 81 -13.94 -5.89 9.18
N THR A 82 -14.21 -7.06 9.79
CA THR A 82 -14.25 -7.21 11.24
C THR A 82 -12.91 -6.81 11.89
N PHE A 83 -11.80 -7.20 11.26
CA PHE A 83 -10.47 -6.85 11.73
C PHE A 83 -10.22 -5.34 11.68
N ALA A 84 -10.56 -4.70 10.56
CA ALA A 84 -10.37 -3.28 10.37
C ALA A 84 -11.27 -2.45 11.29
N GLU A 85 -12.52 -2.88 11.54
CA GLU A 85 -13.41 -2.23 12.50
C GLU A 85 -12.80 -2.21 13.90
N ALA A 86 -12.23 -3.33 14.37
CA ALA A 86 -11.58 -3.42 15.66
C ALA A 86 -10.35 -2.50 15.75
N ALA A 87 -9.52 -2.47 14.72
CA ALA A 87 -8.33 -1.61 14.65
C ALA A 87 -8.70 -0.12 14.64
N VAL A 88 -9.67 0.27 13.81
CA VAL A 88 -10.14 1.67 13.71
C VAL A 88 -10.79 2.13 15.01
N ALA A 89 -11.47 1.23 15.74
CA ALA A 89 -12.01 1.55 17.05
C ALA A 89 -10.91 1.99 18.03
N LYS A 90 -9.74 1.35 18.00
CA LYS A 90 -8.57 1.75 18.83
C LYS A 90 -8.11 3.18 18.54
N VAL A 91 -8.03 3.56 17.28
CA VAL A 91 -7.66 4.92 16.89
C VAL A 91 -8.67 5.94 17.42
N ARG A 92 -9.97 5.63 17.31
CA ARG A 92 -11.05 6.49 17.81
C ARG A 92 -11.04 6.62 19.34
N GLU A 93 -10.87 5.51 20.03
CA GLU A 93 -10.77 5.47 21.50
C GLU A 93 -9.59 6.31 22.01
N ALA A 94 -8.47 6.26 21.32
CA ALA A 94 -7.27 7.05 21.64
C ALA A 94 -7.39 8.53 21.23
N GLY A 95 -8.40 8.91 20.44
CA GLY A 95 -8.57 10.28 19.94
C GLY A 95 -7.47 10.75 19.00
N VAL A 96 -6.76 9.82 18.36
CA VAL A 96 -5.62 10.13 17.48
C VAL A 96 -6.14 10.60 16.11
N THR A 97 -5.59 11.72 15.64
CA THR A 97 -5.94 12.34 14.35
C THR A 97 -4.73 12.56 13.44
N ASP A 98 -3.51 12.57 13.98
CA ASP A 98 -2.29 12.69 13.17
C ASP A 98 -2.11 11.45 12.28
N PRO A 99 -1.90 11.62 10.96
CA PRO A 99 -1.84 10.51 10.02
C PRO A 99 -0.71 9.51 10.31
N LEU A 100 0.48 9.98 10.74
CA LEU A 100 1.59 9.09 11.09
C LEU A 100 1.33 8.35 12.40
N ASP A 101 0.66 8.97 13.36
CA ASP A 101 0.28 8.29 14.60
C ASP A 101 -0.82 7.25 14.35
N ILE A 102 -1.76 7.51 13.42
CA ILE A 102 -2.70 6.51 12.94
C ILE A 102 -1.96 5.29 12.37
N VAL A 103 -0.98 5.52 11.47
CA VAL A 103 -0.16 4.44 10.92
C VAL A 103 0.64 3.72 12.01
N SER A 104 1.16 4.46 12.99
CA SER A 104 1.86 3.87 14.15
C SER A 104 0.98 2.89 14.91
N MET A 105 -0.30 3.22 15.09
CA MET A 105 -1.25 2.37 15.80
C MET A 105 -1.68 1.14 15.02
N ILE A 106 -2.00 1.28 13.72
CA ILE A 106 -2.75 0.26 12.98
C ILE A 106 -2.22 -0.06 11.58
N GLY A 107 -1.07 0.51 11.18
CA GLY A 107 -0.48 0.30 9.87
C GLY A 107 0.51 -0.85 9.82
N ASP A 108 1.41 -0.75 8.85
CA ASP A 108 2.59 -1.60 8.71
C ASP A 108 3.83 -0.75 8.37
N PRO A 109 5.06 -1.30 8.55
CA PRO A 109 6.30 -0.55 8.36
C PRO A 109 6.52 -0.03 6.94
N MET A 110 5.93 -0.64 5.91
CA MET A 110 6.08 -0.22 4.51
C MET A 110 5.43 1.15 4.28
N ILE A 111 4.25 1.40 4.86
CA ILE A 111 3.46 2.61 4.61
C ILE A 111 4.22 3.90 4.95
N PRO A 112 4.79 4.08 6.17
CA PRO A 112 5.52 5.31 6.48
C PRO A 112 6.81 5.44 5.68
N VAL A 113 7.51 4.33 5.36
CA VAL A 113 8.70 4.37 4.51
C VAL A 113 8.35 4.86 3.11
N ALA A 114 7.30 4.31 2.49
CA ALA A 114 6.86 4.72 1.15
C ALA A 114 6.46 6.20 1.13
N ALA A 115 5.74 6.67 2.13
CA ALA A 115 5.36 8.07 2.25
C ALA A 115 6.58 8.99 2.45
N GLY A 116 7.55 8.58 3.25
CA GLY A 116 8.81 9.31 3.42
C GLY A 116 9.60 9.40 2.12
N ILE A 117 9.73 8.29 1.38
CA ILE A 117 10.39 8.29 0.06
C ILE A 117 9.67 9.28 -0.88
N ALA A 118 8.35 9.29 -0.90
CA ALA A 118 7.58 10.21 -1.73
C ALA A 118 7.81 11.68 -1.37
N GLU A 119 7.97 12.00 -0.10
CA GLU A 119 8.30 13.37 0.35
C GLU A 119 9.73 13.78 -0.04
N GLY A 120 10.69 12.86 0.09
CA GLY A 120 12.10 13.15 -0.19
C GLY A 120 12.49 13.13 -1.66
N PHE A 121 11.78 12.34 -2.49
CA PHE A 121 12.12 12.17 -3.89
C PHE A 121 11.57 13.31 -4.75
N ARG A 122 12.43 13.95 -5.54
CA ARG A 122 12.08 15.15 -6.32
C ARG A 122 11.77 14.87 -7.79
N GLY A 123 12.00 13.64 -8.27
CA GLY A 123 11.70 13.21 -9.63
C GLY A 123 10.26 12.65 -9.76
N LYS A 124 9.99 11.99 -10.88
CA LYS A 124 8.72 11.30 -11.11
C LYS A 124 8.70 10.00 -10.30
N LEU A 125 7.77 9.87 -9.36
CA LEU A 125 7.57 8.68 -8.56
C LEU A 125 6.32 7.95 -9.01
N PHE A 126 6.41 6.61 -9.11
CA PHE A 126 5.28 5.70 -9.28
C PHE A 126 5.23 4.72 -8.11
N LEU A 127 4.05 4.50 -7.57
CA LEU A 127 3.80 3.48 -6.56
C LEU A 127 3.34 2.19 -7.26
N ALA A 128 4.20 1.18 -7.26
CA ALA A 128 3.93 -0.10 -7.94
C ALA A 128 3.32 -1.11 -6.96
N GLY A 129 2.06 -1.44 -7.15
CA GLY A 129 1.38 -2.39 -6.27
C GLY A 129 -0.14 -2.35 -6.38
N GLY A 130 -0.79 -2.91 -5.38
CA GLY A 130 -2.24 -2.96 -5.27
C GLY A 130 -2.79 -1.99 -4.22
N THR A 131 -3.81 -2.47 -3.50
CA THR A 131 -4.48 -1.69 -2.44
C THR A 131 -3.56 -1.29 -1.29
N GLN A 132 -2.43 -1.96 -1.10
CA GLN A 132 -1.40 -1.58 -0.13
C GLN A 132 -0.75 -0.24 -0.50
N MET A 133 -0.44 -0.04 -1.78
CA MET A 133 0.11 1.23 -2.25
C MET A 133 -0.92 2.37 -2.20
N LEU A 134 -2.22 2.08 -2.29
CA LEU A 134 -3.25 3.09 -2.05
C LEU A 134 -3.28 3.56 -0.58
N ALA A 135 -2.92 2.71 0.38
CA ALA A 135 -2.77 3.14 1.76
C ALA A 135 -1.56 4.07 1.95
N ALA A 136 -0.45 3.81 1.27
CA ALA A 136 0.68 4.73 1.21
C ALA A 136 0.30 6.06 0.53
N ALA A 137 -0.41 6.01 -0.60
CA ALA A 137 -0.92 7.19 -1.30
C ALA A 137 -1.86 8.03 -0.40
N ALA A 138 -2.73 7.38 0.37
CA ALA A 138 -3.63 8.04 1.32
C ALA A 138 -2.86 8.74 2.45
N LEU A 139 -1.79 8.13 2.97
CA LEU A 139 -0.91 8.78 3.95
C LEU A 139 -0.20 9.98 3.32
N ILE A 140 0.34 9.85 2.12
CA ILE A 140 1.00 10.94 1.37
C ILE A 140 0.04 12.13 1.22
N GLN A 141 -1.20 11.88 0.81
CA GLN A 141 -2.23 12.91 0.68
C GLN A 141 -2.54 13.57 2.04
N ALA A 142 -2.72 12.77 3.09
CA ALA A 142 -3.04 13.26 4.43
C ALA A 142 -1.92 14.11 5.04
N LEU A 143 -0.67 13.89 4.63
CA LEU A 143 0.50 14.72 4.98
C LEU A 143 0.60 15.99 4.13
N GLY A 144 -0.28 16.20 3.15
CA GLY A 144 -0.30 17.39 2.29
C GLY A 144 0.67 17.33 1.12
N ASN A 145 1.22 16.16 0.81
CA ASN A 145 2.15 15.96 -0.29
C ASN A 145 1.43 15.61 -1.61
N ILE A 146 2.14 15.78 -2.73
CA ILE A 146 1.65 15.37 -4.06
C ILE A 146 1.57 13.84 -4.10
N VAL A 147 0.40 13.32 -4.43
CA VAL A 147 0.18 11.88 -4.54
C VAL A 147 0.83 11.37 -5.83
N PRO A 148 1.73 10.38 -5.75
CA PRO A 148 2.29 9.75 -6.94
C PRO A 148 1.25 8.90 -7.68
N ASP A 149 1.47 8.70 -8.99
CA ASP A 149 0.67 7.77 -9.77
C ASP A 149 0.88 6.33 -9.30
N VAL A 150 -0.14 5.50 -9.44
CA VAL A 150 -0.10 4.08 -9.09
C VAL A 150 -0.02 3.23 -10.36
N VAL A 151 0.90 2.27 -10.38
CA VAL A 151 1.03 1.28 -11.45
C VAL A 151 0.72 -0.12 -10.92
N THR A 152 -0.08 -0.88 -11.66
CA THR A 152 -0.57 -2.18 -11.20
C THR A 152 -0.79 -3.16 -12.37
N THR A 153 -1.39 -4.32 -12.09
CA THR A 153 -1.82 -5.27 -13.12
C THR A 153 -3.30 -5.13 -13.43
N ALA A 154 -3.72 -5.57 -14.62
CA ALA A 154 -5.13 -5.72 -14.97
C ALA A 154 -5.90 -6.58 -13.96
N TYR A 155 -5.25 -7.58 -13.37
CA TYR A 155 -5.87 -8.47 -12.37
C TYR A 155 -6.21 -7.77 -11.05
N VAL A 156 -5.42 -6.79 -10.63
CA VAL A 156 -5.71 -5.96 -9.44
C VAL A 156 -6.70 -4.86 -9.80
N TYR A 157 -6.49 -4.21 -10.95
CA TYR A 157 -7.34 -3.11 -11.42
C TYR A 157 -8.80 -3.52 -11.63
N ASN A 158 -9.04 -4.76 -12.11
CA ASN A 158 -10.37 -5.32 -12.38
C ASN A 158 -10.91 -6.20 -11.26
N ASP A 159 -10.30 -6.21 -10.07
CA ASP A 159 -10.78 -7.01 -8.94
C ASP A 159 -12.09 -6.44 -8.39
N GLU A 160 -13.21 -7.09 -8.72
CA GLU A 160 -14.55 -6.69 -8.28
C GLU A 160 -14.79 -6.86 -6.76
N THR A 161 -13.93 -7.59 -6.07
CA THR A 161 -14.00 -7.76 -4.61
C THR A 161 -13.39 -6.59 -3.84
N ALA A 162 -12.69 -5.69 -4.55
CA ALA A 162 -12.03 -4.50 -4.03
C ALA A 162 -12.61 -3.21 -4.66
N THR A 163 -12.40 -2.08 -4.01
CA THR A 163 -12.73 -0.75 -4.53
C THR A 163 -11.47 -0.03 -4.98
N PHE A 164 -10.60 -0.72 -5.73
CA PHE A 164 -9.28 -0.18 -6.09
C PHE A 164 -9.40 1.16 -6.85
N ARG A 165 -10.20 1.20 -7.91
CA ARG A 165 -10.37 2.40 -8.76
C ARG A 165 -11.00 3.56 -8.02
N GLU A 166 -12.08 3.29 -7.27
CA GLU A 166 -12.78 4.29 -6.48
C GLU A 166 -11.89 4.85 -5.37
N THR A 167 -11.09 3.99 -4.74
CA THR A 167 -10.14 4.40 -3.69
C THR A 167 -9.01 5.22 -4.30
N ALA A 168 -8.44 4.82 -5.44
CA ALA A 168 -7.42 5.59 -6.15
C ALA A 168 -7.92 7.00 -6.51
N ALA A 169 -9.12 7.10 -7.08
CA ALA A 169 -9.74 8.39 -7.39
C ALA A 169 -9.96 9.25 -6.12
N ALA A 170 -10.39 8.63 -5.02
CA ALA A 170 -10.61 9.34 -3.75
C ALA A 170 -9.31 9.86 -3.12
N VAL A 171 -8.19 9.15 -3.25
CA VAL A 171 -6.87 9.60 -2.81
C VAL A 171 -6.18 10.53 -3.81
N GLY A 172 -6.78 10.75 -4.99
CA GLY A 172 -6.21 11.62 -6.02
C GLY A 172 -5.03 11.02 -6.79
N ALA A 173 -4.93 9.69 -6.87
CA ALA A 173 -3.91 8.98 -7.63
C ALA A 173 -4.41 8.65 -9.04
N ASP A 174 -3.64 9.00 -10.07
CA ASP A 174 -3.83 8.44 -11.41
C ASP A 174 -3.32 6.99 -11.43
N VAL A 175 -4.03 6.13 -12.19
CA VAL A 175 -3.72 4.70 -12.24
C VAL A 175 -3.38 4.27 -13.65
N TYR A 176 -2.26 3.59 -13.77
CA TYR A 176 -1.86 2.87 -14.99
C TYR A 176 -1.82 1.37 -14.67
N TYR A 177 -2.17 0.55 -15.64
CA TYR A 177 -2.06 -0.90 -15.48
C TYR A 177 -1.53 -1.57 -16.74
N VAL A 178 -0.87 -2.70 -16.55
CA VAL A 178 -0.45 -3.59 -17.62
C VAL A 178 -1.26 -4.88 -17.56
N ASP A 179 -1.57 -5.42 -18.72
CA ASP A 179 -2.15 -6.77 -18.86
C ASP A 179 -1.06 -7.73 -19.32
N PRO A 180 -0.50 -8.54 -18.42
CA PRO A 180 0.55 -9.50 -18.79
C PRO A 180 0.00 -10.75 -19.49
N SER A 181 -1.33 -10.90 -19.59
CA SER A 181 -2.01 -12.03 -20.24
C SER A 181 -1.45 -13.38 -19.81
N PHE A 182 -1.22 -13.57 -18.52
CA PHE A 182 -0.56 -14.72 -17.93
C PHE A 182 -1.27 -16.05 -18.22
N GLU A 183 -2.59 -16.03 -18.38
CA GLU A 183 -3.42 -17.17 -18.76
C GLU A 183 -3.05 -17.75 -20.14
N SER A 184 -2.49 -16.91 -21.04
CA SER A 184 -2.13 -17.29 -22.41
C SER A 184 -0.75 -17.95 -22.53
N LEU A 185 0.08 -17.87 -21.48
CA LEU A 185 1.49 -18.29 -21.54
C LEU A 185 1.71 -19.80 -21.40
N GLY A 186 0.65 -20.60 -21.18
CA GLY A 186 0.74 -22.05 -21.10
C GLY A 186 1.49 -22.60 -19.88
N HIS A 187 1.80 -21.77 -18.89
CA HIS A 187 2.48 -22.17 -17.66
C HIS A 187 1.51 -22.22 -16.48
N ALA A 188 1.45 -23.35 -15.77
CA ALA A 188 0.48 -23.56 -14.69
C ALA A 188 0.53 -22.53 -13.57
N GLY A 189 1.71 -21.99 -13.22
CA GLY A 189 1.86 -20.94 -12.22
C GLY A 189 1.24 -19.62 -12.67
N PHE A 190 1.42 -19.24 -13.92
CA PHE A 190 0.82 -18.03 -14.47
C PHE A 190 -0.71 -18.16 -14.63
N ALA A 191 -1.21 -19.34 -15.00
CA ALA A 191 -2.64 -19.58 -15.02
C ALA A 191 -3.28 -19.42 -13.64
N ARG A 192 -2.65 -19.95 -12.58
CA ARG A 192 -3.12 -19.77 -11.20
C ARG A 192 -3.08 -18.31 -10.74
N TYR A 193 -2.06 -17.55 -11.14
CA TYR A 193 -2.00 -16.13 -10.87
C TYR A 193 -3.20 -15.40 -11.51
N ALA A 194 -3.50 -15.70 -12.77
CA ALA A 194 -4.67 -15.16 -13.47
C ALA A 194 -6.00 -15.53 -12.78
N GLU A 195 -6.07 -16.71 -12.17
CA GLU A 195 -7.21 -17.15 -11.35
C GLU A 195 -7.27 -16.48 -9.95
N GLY A 196 -6.30 -15.64 -9.61
CA GLY A 196 -6.24 -14.90 -8.35
C GLY A 196 -5.38 -15.52 -7.25
N GLU A 197 -4.71 -16.64 -7.50
CA GLU A 197 -3.76 -17.22 -6.55
C GLU A 197 -2.45 -16.42 -6.53
N LEU A 198 -2.05 -15.92 -5.34
CA LEU A 198 -0.86 -15.09 -5.14
C LEU A 198 -0.85 -13.81 -6.01
N LYS A 199 -2.00 -13.30 -6.35
CA LYS A 199 -2.17 -12.06 -7.11
C LYS A 199 -1.52 -10.89 -6.36
N GLU A 200 -0.63 -10.19 -7.04
CA GLU A 200 0.01 -8.98 -6.55
C GLU A 200 0.20 -7.97 -7.69
N GLY A 201 0.42 -6.71 -7.38
CA GLY A 201 0.55 -5.66 -8.39
C GLY A 201 1.99 -5.22 -8.67
N THR A 202 2.90 -5.45 -7.73
CA THR A 202 4.25 -4.88 -7.74
C THR A 202 5.12 -5.46 -8.84
N GLY A 203 5.33 -6.78 -8.83
CA GLY A 203 6.25 -7.43 -9.76
C GLY A 203 5.80 -7.28 -11.21
N ALA A 204 4.58 -7.70 -11.50
CA ALA A 204 4.04 -7.65 -12.85
C ALA A 204 3.63 -6.22 -13.24
N GLY A 205 2.93 -5.49 -12.38
CA GLY A 205 2.47 -4.13 -12.67
C GLY A 205 3.61 -3.15 -12.79
N GLY A 206 4.45 -3.03 -11.76
CA GLY A 206 5.52 -2.05 -11.72
C GLY A 206 6.72 -2.37 -12.59
N ALA A 207 7.08 -3.66 -12.72
CA ALA A 207 8.24 -4.05 -13.52
C ALA A 207 7.97 -4.09 -15.03
N MET A 208 6.71 -4.17 -15.45
CA MET A 208 6.31 -4.22 -16.87
C MET A 208 5.83 -2.85 -17.38
N PHE A 209 5.56 -1.90 -16.51
CA PHE A 209 5.20 -0.52 -16.85
C PHE A 209 6.40 0.26 -17.36
#